data_1917b036a33aae3104d6bdd2dd14f31a
#
_entry.id   1917b036a33aae3104d6bdd2dd14f31a
#
_cell.length_a   1.000
_cell.length_b   1.000
_cell.length_c   1.000
_cell.angle_alpha   90.00
_cell.angle_beta   90.00
_cell.angle_gamma   90.00
#
_symmetry.space_group_name_H-M   'P 1'
#
loop_
_entity.id
_entity.type
_entity.pdbx_description
1 polymer ?
#
loop_
_entity_poly.entity_id
_entity_poly.type
_entity_poly.pdbx_seq_one_letter_code
_entity_poly.pdbx_strand_id
1 'polypeptide(L)'
;MKRRTSWLKMLGCLAILAGISNFADTSAHAATIVALGASNTFGKGVARNQAYPAQLEAILRTRGLNVRVINAGINGDTTQGMLGRLDRAVPNGTGAVILQPGGNDGRKGSPDRTAEIQSRLSARGIPVILMPNNVLKGLPHQPDGQHLTPDGYRMLAESVASQVAGAIGR
;
A
#
# COMPACT_ATOMS: atom_id res chain seq x y z
N MET A 1 68.45 -39.98 49.43
CA MET A 1 68.27 -39.14 48.27
C MET A 1 66.88 -39.46 47.65
N LYS A 2 65.85 -38.63 47.87
CA LYS A 2 64.47 -38.85 47.34
C LYS A 2 64.10 -37.62 46.48
N ARG A 3 63.97 -37.86 45.18
CA ARG A 3 63.50 -36.87 44.24
C ARG A 3 61.96 -36.77 44.32
N ARG A 4 61.42 -35.58 44.60
CA ARG A 4 59.98 -35.28 44.54
C ARG A 4 59.69 -34.64 43.14
N THR A 5 58.92 -35.39 42.39
CA THR A 5 58.32 -34.88 41.14
C THR A 5 57.05 -34.12 41.44
N SER A 6 57.04 -32.84 41.09
CA SER A 6 55.90 -31.96 41.22
C SER A 6 55.01 -32.12 39.99
N TRP A 7 53.73 -32.40 40.20
CA TRP A 7 52.71 -32.46 39.15
C TRP A 7 52.00 -31.08 39.04
N LEU A 8 52.29 -30.39 38.00
CA LEU A 8 51.63 -29.14 37.68
C LEU A 8 50.27 -29.44 37.01
N LYS A 9 49.18 -29.15 37.70
CA LYS A 9 47.82 -29.25 37.13
C LYS A 9 47.53 -28.00 36.30
N MET A 10 47.49 -28.15 34.97
CA MET A 10 46.94 -27.17 34.08
C MET A 10 45.42 -27.20 34.18
N LEU A 11 44.82 -26.15 34.76
CA LEU A 11 43.38 -25.84 34.58
C LEU A 11 43.19 -25.13 33.23
N GLY A 12 42.59 -25.83 32.28
CA GLY A 12 42.10 -25.21 31.03
C GLY A 12 40.84 -24.45 31.33
N CYS A 13 40.89 -23.11 31.23
CA CYS A 13 39.71 -22.28 31.20
C CYS A 13 39.06 -22.40 29.81
N LEU A 14 37.92 -23.08 29.73
CA LEU A 14 37.06 -23.11 28.56
C LEU A 14 36.20 -21.84 28.56
N ALA A 15 36.60 -20.82 27.78
CA ALA A 15 35.81 -19.63 27.58
C ALA A 15 34.67 -19.96 26.63
N ILE A 16 33.45 -20.09 27.15
CA ILE A 16 32.21 -20.18 26.34
C ILE A 16 31.93 -18.76 25.85
N LEU A 17 32.24 -18.48 24.60
CA LEU A 17 31.76 -17.30 23.89
C LEU A 17 30.28 -17.51 23.60
N ALA A 18 29.40 -17.00 24.46
CA ALA A 18 27.98 -16.86 24.19
C ALA A 18 27.84 -15.75 23.11
N GLY A 19 27.71 -16.16 21.86
CA GLY A 19 27.35 -15.27 20.76
C GLY A 19 25.96 -14.69 21.02
N ILE A 20 25.89 -13.45 21.48
CA ILE A 20 24.64 -12.68 21.53
C ILE A 20 24.31 -12.33 20.08
N SER A 21 23.47 -13.16 19.45
CA SER A 21 22.83 -12.80 18.20
C SER A 21 21.86 -11.65 18.50
N ASN A 22 22.29 -10.41 18.26
CA ASN A 22 21.38 -9.27 18.21
C ASN A 22 20.43 -9.49 17.04
N PHE A 23 19.30 -10.14 17.29
CA PHE A 23 18.13 -9.98 16.43
C PHE A 23 17.71 -8.53 16.55
N ALA A 24 18.19 -7.69 15.64
CA ALA A 24 17.62 -6.38 15.42
C ALA A 24 16.16 -6.65 15.05
N ASP A 25 15.27 -6.41 16.01
CA ASP A 25 13.81 -6.38 15.80
C ASP A 25 13.54 -5.17 14.91
N THR A 26 13.76 -5.34 13.62
CA THR A 26 13.30 -4.40 12.61
C THR A 26 11.79 -4.53 12.61
N SER A 27 11.14 -3.78 13.50
CA SER A 27 9.70 -3.50 13.39
C SER A 27 9.49 -2.87 12.00
N ALA A 28 9.31 -3.73 10.99
CA ALA A 28 9.09 -3.30 9.63
C ALA A 28 7.82 -2.44 9.64
N HIS A 29 7.99 -1.11 9.55
CA HIS A 29 6.86 -0.20 9.45
C HIS A 29 6.00 -0.64 8.27
N ALA A 30 4.67 -0.65 8.48
CA ALA A 30 3.74 -0.99 7.43
C ALA A 30 3.94 -0.06 6.23
N ALA A 31 4.12 -0.63 5.05
CA ALA A 31 4.20 0.15 3.82
C ALA A 31 2.87 0.87 3.61
N THR A 32 2.91 2.19 3.49
CA THR A 32 1.70 3.00 3.28
C THR A 32 1.39 3.11 1.80
N ILE A 33 0.18 2.72 1.43
CA ILE A 33 -0.37 2.85 0.08
C ILE A 33 -1.51 3.85 0.15
N VAL A 34 -1.59 4.78 -0.80
CA VAL A 34 -2.70 5.73 -0.89
C VAL A 34 -3.56 5.40 -2.10
N ALA A 35 -4.84 5.16 -1.89
CA ALA A 35 -5.85 5.06 -2.94
C ALA A 35 -6.45 6.46 -3.17
N LEU A 36 -5.96 7.16 -4.19
CA LEU A 36 -6.38 8.50 -4.58
C LEU A 36 -7.43 8.42 -5.68
N GLY A 37 -8.61 9.00 -5.48
CA GLY A 37 -9.66 8.92 -6.48
C GLY A 37 -10.98 9.58 -6.08
N ALA A 38 -12.03 9.24 -6.83
CA ALA A 38 -13.37 9.76 -6.64
C ALA A 38 -14.29 8.77 -5.89
N SER A 39 -15.57 8.67 -6.30
CA SER A 39 -16.62 7.92 -5.60
C SER A 39 -16.39 6.41 -5.57
N ASN A 40 -15.80 5.81 -6.59
CA ASN A 40 -15.46 4.39 -6.58
C ASN A 40 -14.27 4.08 -5.66
N THR A 41 -13.35 5.02 -5.48
CA THR A 41 -12.30 4.90 -4.46
C THR A 41 -12.87 5.11 -3.05
N PHE A 42 -13.75 6.08 -2.89
CA PHE A 42 -14.45 6.31 -1.61
C PHE A 42 -15.25 5.08 -1.15
N GLY A 43 -15.83 4.32 -2.09
CA GLY A 43 -16.76 3.21 -1.81
C GLY A 43 -18.18 3.71 -1.63
N LYS A 44 -18.65 4.58 -2.56
CA LYS A 44 -20.04 5.10 -2.49
C LYS A 44 -21.04 3.97 -2.53
N GLY A 45 -22.01 3.99 -1.59
CA GLY A 45 -23.09 3.02 -1.51
C GLY A 45 -22.76 1.72 -0.78
N VAL A 46 -21.55 1.58 -0.23
CA VAL A 46 -21.15 0.42 0.57
C VAL A 46 -20.54 0.83 1.91
N ALA A 47 -20.40 -0.11 2.84
CA ALA A 47 -19.71 0.13 4.09
C ALA A 47 -18.20 0.35 3.86
N ARG A 48 -17.52 1.07 4.78
CA ARG A 48 -16.08 1.41 4.63
C ARG A 48 -15.18 0.20 4.42
N ASN A 49 -15.44 -0.90 5.10
CA ASN A 49 -14.69 -2.15 4.98
C ASN A 49 -15.00 -2.92 3.68
N GLN A 50 -16.02 -2.55 2.95
CA GLN A 50 -16.42 -3.11 1.66
C GLN A 50 -15.87 -2.28 0.46
N ALA A 51 -15.36 -1.08 0.70
CA ALA A 51 -14.68 -0.30 -0.33
C ALA A 51 -13.37 -0.98 -0.75
N TYR A 52 -12.99 -0.88 -2.04
CA TYR A 52 -11.83 -1.61 -2.55
C TYR A 52 -10.51 -1.33 -1.80
N PRO A 53 -10.22 -0.12 -1.28
CA PRO A 53 -8.98 0.10 -0.54
C PRO A 53 -8.87 -0.74 0.73
N ALA A 54 -9.97 -0.89 1.48
CA ALA A 54 -9.99 -1.73 2.68
C ALA A 54 -9.88 -3.22 2.34
N GLN A 55 -10.56 -3.66 1.29
CA GLN A 55 -10.46 -5.04 0.81
C GLN A 55 -9.05 -5.35 0.28
N LEU A 56 -8.42 -4.41 -0.43
CA LEU A 56 -7.05 -4.54 -0.89
C LEU A 56 -6.07 -4.70 0.28
N GLU A 57 -6.22 -3.90 1.34
CA GLU A 57 -5.41 -4.04 2.54
C GLU A 57 -5.54 -5.45 3.13
N ALA A 58 -6.76 -5.95 3.26
CA ALA A 58 -7.02 -7.30 3.75
C ALA A 58 -6.35 -8.36 2.86
N ILE A 59 -6.49 -8.27 1.54
CA ILE A 59 -5.89 -9.19 0.56
C ILE A 59 -4.36 -9.18 0.66
N LEU A 60 -3.74 -8.00 0.72
CA LEU A 60 -2.28 -7.89 0.80
C LEU A 60 -1.75 -8.46 2.13
N ARG A 61 -2.46 -8.23 3.23
CA ARG A 61 -2.10 -8.79 4.54
C ARG A 61 -2.22 -10.31 4.58
N THR A 62 -3.23 -10.91 3.95
CA THR A 62 -3.31 -12.38 3.84
C THR A 62 -2.18 -12.98 3.00
N ARG A 63 -1.53 -12.17 2.14
CA ARG A 63 -0.32 -12.55 1.39
C ARG A 63 0.98 -12.31 2.20
N GLY A 64 0.88 -11.98 3.49
CA GLY A 64 2.03 -11.75 4.38
C GLY A 64 2.67 -10.37 4.27
N LEU A 65 2.06 -9.42 3.56
CA LEU A 65 2.60 -8.07 3.43
C LEU A 65 2.14 -7.18 4.59
N ASN A 66 3.09 -6.52 5.27
CA ASN A 66 2.78 -5.52 6.29
C ASN A 66 2.46 -4.18 5.60
N VAL A 67 1.19 -3.93 5.34
CA VAL A 67 0.72 -2.77 4.59
C VAL A 67 -0.45 -2.06 5.28
N ARG A 68 -0.57 -0.77 4.99
CA ARG A 68 -1.75 0.06 5.28
C ARG A 68 -2.21 0.73 3.99
N VAL A 69 -3.50 0.61 3.66
CA VAL A 69 -4.10 1.28 2.50
C VAL A 69 -5.00 2.42 2.96
N ILE A 70 -4.57 3.65 2.70
CA ILE A 70 -5.34 4.86 3.01
C ILE A 70 -6.34 5.12 1.89
N ASN A 71 -7.61 5.16 2.23
CA ASN A 71 -8.66 5.57 1.30
C ASN A 71 -8.73 7.11 1.24
N ALA A 72 -8.20 7.68 0.17
CA ALA A 72 -8.24 9.10 -0.17
C ALA A 72 -9.25 9.40 -1.30
N GLY A 73 -10.34 8.64 -1.37
CA GLY A 73 -11.45 8.88 -2.28
C GLY A 73 -12.38 9.98 -1.76
N ILE A 74 -12.85 10.86 -2.66
CA ILE A 74 -13.87 11.86 -2.36
C ILE A 74 -15.00 11.75 -3.39
N ASN A 75 -16.25 11.67 -2.94
CA ASN A 75 -17.40 11.61 -3.83
C ASN A 75 -17.46 12.81 -4.76
N GLY A 76 -17.58 12.57 -6.06
CA GLY A 76 -17.70 13.61 -7.07
C GLY A 76 -16.39 14.38 -7.36
N ASP A 77 -15.25 13.93 -6.82
CA ASP A 77 -13.97 14.60 -7.08
C ASP A 77 -13.55 14.54 -8.54
N THR A 78 -12.81 15.55 -8.97
CA THR A 78 -12.18 15.65 -10.30
C THR A 78 -10.67 15.47 -10.17
N THR A 79 -9.98 15.23 -11.27
CA THR A 79 -8.51 15.19 -11.24
C THR A 79 -7.92 16.55 -10.86
N GLN A 80 -8.56 17.66 -11.20
CA GLN A 80 -8.20 18.99 -10.70
C GLN A 80 -8.33 19.08 -9.16
N GLY A 81 -9.41 18.54 -8.59
CA GLY A 81 -9.58 18.47 -7.13
C GLY A 81 -8.55 17.59 -6.47
N MET A 82 -8.26 16.41 -7.05
CA MET A 82 -7.20 15.50 -6.57
C MET A 82 -5.83 16.18 -6.57
N LEU A 83 -5.51 16.92 -7.65
CA LEU A 83 -4.27 17.69 -7.77
C LEU A 83 -4.16 18.76 -6.68
N GLY A 84 -5.24 19.50 -6.42
CA GLY A 84 -5.29 20.56 -5.41
C GLY A 84 -5.09 20.07 -3.98
N ARG A 85 -5.31 18.76 -3.72
CA ARG A 85 -5.12 18.14 -2.41
C ARG A 85 -3.97 17.10 -2.37
N LEU A 86 -3.17 17.02 -3.44
CA LEU A 86 -2.21 15.94 -3.64
C LEU A 86 -1.23 15.80 -2.45
N ASP A 87 -0.62 16.88 -2.02
CA ASP A 87 0.39 16.84 -0.95
C ASP A 87 -0.19 16.42 0.40
N ARG A 88 -1.43 16.86 0.70
CA ARG A 88 -2.13 16.45 1.90
C ARG A 88 -2.64 15.02 1.84
N ALA A 89 -3.08 14.57 0.66
CA ALA A 89 -3.62 13.22 0.46
C ALA A 89 -2.52 12.15 0.39
N VAL A 90 -1.33 12.54 -0.09
CA VAL A 90 -0.19 11.64 -0.30
C VAL A 90 1.01 12.17 0.50
N PRO A 91 1.12 11.83 1.80
CA PRO A 91 2.22 12.29 2.64
C PRO A 91 3.56 11.70 2.20
N ASN A 92 4.66 12.31 2.66
CA ASN A 92 6.00 11.76 2.47
C ASN A 92 6.11 10.36 3.11
N GLY A 93 6.88 9.47 2.50
CA GLY A 93 7.00 8.08 2.94
C GLY A 93 5.89 7.17 2.40
N THR A 94 4.99 7.68 1.54
CA THR A 94 4.03 6.83 0.81
C THR A 94 4.80 5.89 -0.12
N GLY A 95 4.58 4.58 0.02
CA GLY A 95 5.25 3.53 -0.76
C GLY A 95 4.70 3.36 -2.17
N ALA A 96 3.39 3.62 -2.38
CA ALA A 96 2.76 3.61 -3.70
C ALA A 96 1.43 4.38 -3.68
N VAL A 97 1.00 4.86 -4.84
CA VAL A 97 -0.31 5.48 -5.05
C VAL A 97 -1.10 4.68 -6.09
N ILE A 98 -2.33 4.33 -5.77
CA ILE A 98 -3.31 3.87 -6.75
C ILE A 98 -4.11 5.10 -7.16
N LEU A 99 -3.97 5.53 -8.41
CA LEU A 99 -4.67 6.70 -8.95
C LEU A 99 -5.87 6.25 -9.79
N GLN A 100 -7.07 6.59 -9.33
CA GLN A 100 -8.31 6.35 -10.06
C GLN A 100 -8.96 7.71 -10.44
N PRO A 101 -8.72 8.22 -11.66
CA PRO A 101 -9.17 9.54 -12.05
C PRO A 101 -10.69 9.71 -12.01
N GLY A 102 -11.42 8.66 -12.37
CA GLY A 102 -12.88 8.71 -12.46
C GLY A 102 -13.37 9.40 -13.74
N GLY A 103 -14.69 9.55 -13.84
CA GLY A 103 -15.35 10.18 -15.00
C GLY A 103 -15.90 11.58 -14.71
N ASN A 104 -15.52 12.20 -13.59
CA ASN A 104 -16.11 13.47 -13.16
C ASN A 104 -15.60 14.67 -13.95
N ASP A 105 -14.37 14.60 -14.49
CA ASP A 105 -13.81 15.69 -15.29
C ASP A 105 -14.72 16.01 -16.48
N GLY A 106 -15.06 15.00 -17.30
CA GLY A 106 -15.96 15.17 -18.42
C GLY A 106 -17.36 15.64 -18.01
N ARG A 107 -17.91 15.09 -16.90
CA ARG A 107 -19.26 15.49 -16.42
C ARG A 107 -19.31 16.93 -15.90
N LYS A 108 -18.21 17.46 -15.41
CA LYS A 108 -18.13 18.79 -14.79
C LYS A 108 -17.43 19.83 -15.68
N GLY A 109 -17.02 19.44 -16.88
CA GLY A 109 -16.23 20.32 -17.75
C GLY A 109 -14.88 20.72 -17.15
N SER A 110 -14.32 19.87 -16.28
CA SER A 110 -13.02 20.08 -15.66
C SER A 110 -11.90 19.51 -16.53
N PRO A 111 -10.74 20.17 -16.63
CA PRO A 111 -9.62 19.62 -17.37
C PRO A 111 -9.09 18.35 -16.69
N ASP A 112 -8.67 17.36 -17.50
CA ASP A 112 -7.97 16.16 -17.00
C ASP A 112 -6.56 16.53 -16.56
N ARG A 113 -6.24 16.28 -15.30
CA ARG A 113 -4.94 16.49 -14.66
C ARG A 113 -4.22 15.18 -14.30
N THR A 114 -4.67 14.06 -14.85
CA THR A 114 -4.09 12.74 -14.54
C THR A 114 -2.58 12.72 -14.78
N ALA A 115 -2.13 13.20 -15.94
CA ALA A 115 -0.70 13.23 -16.28
C ALA A 115 0.11 14.13 -15.34
N GLU A 116 -0.44 15.26 -14.91
CA GLU A 116 0.22 16.16 -13.96
C GLU A 116 0.35 15.52 -12.57
N ILE A 117 -0.69 14.83 -12.07
CA ILE A 117 -0.64 14.07 -10.83
C ILE A 117 0.45 12.99 -10.90
N GLN A 118 0.49 12.22 -11.98
CA GLN A 118 1.52 11.19 -12.18
C GLN A 118 2.93 11.78 -12.18
N SER A 119 3.14 12.89 -12.90
CA SER A 119 4.43 13.58 -12.96
C SER A 119 4.90 14.06 -11.58
N ARG A 120 4.01 14.69 -10.78
CA ARG A 120 4.34 15.15 -9.42
C ARG A 120 4.67 14.00 -8.47
N LEU A 121 3.95 12.89 -8.56
CA LEU A 121 4.23 11.72 -7.74
C LEU A 121 5.53 11.03 -8.15
N SER A 122 5.79 10.93 -9.45
CA SER A 122 7.04 10.38 -9.98
C SER A 122 8.25 11.22 -9.58
N ALA A 123 8.14 12.56 -9.58
CA ALA A 123 9.19 13.46 -9.11
C ALA A 123 9.51 13.28 -7.61
N ARG A 124 8.56 12.73 -6.83
CA ARG A 124 8.75 12.34 -5.42
C ARG A 124 9.24 10.90 -5.25
N GLY A 125 9.53 10.19 -6.34
CA GLY A 125 9.93 8.78 -6.33
C GLY A 125 8.82 7.82 -5.93
N ILE A 126 7.54 8.24 -6.01
CA ILE A 126 6.40 7.42 -5.59
C ILE A 126 5.83 6.66 -6.80
N PRO A 127 5.84 5.32 -6.80
CA PRO A 127 5.22 4.51 -7.84
C PRO A 127 3.72 4.79 -7.95
N VAL A 128 3.21 4.94 -9.19
CA VAL A 128 1.79 5.16 -9.46
C VAL A 128 1.20 3.99 -10.22
N ILE A 129 0.19 3.35 -9.64
CA ILE A 129 -0.66 2.36 -10.30
C ILE A 129 -1.88 3.11 -10.83
N LEU A 130 -1.90 3.38 -12.13
CA LEU A 130 -3.05 4.02 -12.77
C LEU A 130 -4.17 3.00 -12.92
N MET A 131 -5.36 3.35 -12.43
CA MET A 131 -6.58 2.56 -12.54
C MET A 131 -7.61 3.35 -13.39
N PRO A 132 -7.56 3.22 -14.72
CA PRO A 132 -8.49 3.93 -15.58
C PRO A 132 -9.92 3.38 -15.47
N ASN A 133 -10.92 4.19 -15.85
CA ASN A 133 -12.34 3.82 -15.67
C ASN A 133 -12.76 2.54 -16.39
N ASN A 134 -12.07 2.15 -17.44
CA ASN A 134 -12.41 0.92 -18.18
C ASN A 134 -12.19 -0.36 -17.36
N VAL A 135 -11.37 -0.34 -16.31
CA VAL A 135 -11.20 -1.49 -15.39
C VAL A 135 -12.46 -1.78 -14.57
N LEU A 136 -13.38 -0.83 -14.47
CA LEU A 136 -14.65 -1.02 -13.79
C LEU A 136 -15.68 -1.75 -14.68
N LYS A 137 -15.49 -1.74 -15.99
CA LYS A 137 -16.39 -2.41 -16.93
C LYS A 137 -16.39 -3.93 -16.68
N GLY A 138 -17.58 -4.52 -16.66
CA GLY A 138 -17.72 -5.97 -16.43
C GLY A 138 -17.68 -6.39 -14.97
N LEU A 139 -17.39 -5.49 -14.03
CA LEU A 139 -17.53 -5.76 -12.61
C LEU A 139 -19.00 -5.60 -12.16
N PRO A 140 -19.46 -6.27 -11.08
CA PRO A 140 -20.79 -6.09 -10.55
C PRO A 140 -21.04 -4.64 -10.09
N HIS A 141 -22.08 -4.02 -10.65
CA HIS A 141 -22.49 -2.64 -10.33
C HIS A 141 -23.75 -2.59 -9.48
N GLN A 142 -23.86 -1.51 -8.72
CA GLN A 142 -25.11 -1.11 -8.07
C GLN A 142 -26.16 -0.72 -9.13
N PRO A 143 -27.45 -0.58 -8.77
CA PRO A 143 -28.51 -0.21 -9.72
C PRO A 143 -28.27 1.11 -10.45
N ASP A 144 -27.40 1.98 -9.95
CA ASP A 144 -27.04 3.26 -10.61
C ASP A 144 -26.11 3.09 -11.83
N GLY A 145 -25.60 1.88 -12.07
CA GLY A 145 -24.69 1.56 -13.17
C GLY A 145 -23.32 2.23 -13.12
N GLN A 146 -22.99 2.94 -12.04
CA GLN A 146 -21.75 3.70 -11.88
C GLN A 146 -20.86 3.21 -10.75
N HIS A 147 -21.47 2.81 -9.64
CA HIS A 147 -20.77 2.37 -8.44
C HIS A 147 -20.82 0.86 -8.33
N LEU A 148 -19.73 0.28 -7.83
CA LEU A 148 -19.63 -1.17 -7.70
C LEU A 148 -20.40 -1.68 -6.47
N THR A 149 -20.89 -2.92 -6.56
CA THR A 149 -21.36 -3.65 -5.38
C THR A 149 -20.20 -4.03 -4.47
N PRO A 150 -20.43 -4.51 -3.23
CA PRO A 150 -19.34 -5.04 -2.39
C PRO A 150 -18.48 -6.08 -3.10
N ASP A 151 -19.08 -7.00 -3.87
CA ASP A 151 -18.35 -7.99 -4.66
C ASP A 151 -17.56 -7.35 -5.80
N GLY A 152 -18.13 -6.36 -6.48
CA GLY A 152 -17.42 -5.60 -7.51
C GLY A 152 -16.18 -4.89 -6.95
N TYR A 153 -16.27 -4.30 -5.78
CA TYR A 153 -15.11 -3.70 -5.11
C TYR A 153 -14.08 -4.73 -4.68
N ARG A 154 -14.49 -5.94 -4.27
CA ARG A 154 -13.58 -7.05 -3.96
C ARG A 154 -12.82 -7.49 -5.21
N MET A 155 -13.51 -7.72 -6.31
CA MET A 155 -12.88 -8.10 -7.59
C MET A 155 -11.91 -7.01 -8.08
N LEU A 156 -12.27 -5.74 -7.92
CA LEU A 156 -11.38 -4.61 -8.22
C LEU A 156 -10.10 -4.64 -7.37
N ALA A 157 -10.25 -4.89 -6.06
CA ALA A 157 -9.10 -5.01 -5.15
C ALA A 157 -8.18 -6.18 -5.53
N GLU A 158 -8.75 -7.33 -5.87
CA GLU A 158 -8.01 -8.51 -6.34
C GLU A 158 -7.21 -8.22 -7.62
N SER A 159 -7.82 -7.49 -8.57
CA SER A 159 -7.21 -7.17 -9.87
C SER A 159 -5.95 -6.31 -9.75
N VAL A 160 -5.85 -5.44 -8.74
CA VAL A 160 -4.70 -4.54 -8.54
C VAL A 160 -3.68 -5.05 -7.53
N ALA A 161 -4.02 -6.07 -6.74
CA ALA A 161 -3.21 -6.52 -5.61
C ALA A 161 -1.79 -6.93 -6.00
N SER A 162 -1.61 -7.62 -7.12
CA SER A 162 -0.27 -8.06 -7.57
C SER A 162 0.59 -6.89 -8.05
N GLN A 163 -0.01 -5.88 -8.71
CA GLN A 163 0.70 -4.67 -9.13
C GLN A 163 1.17 -3.87 -7.91
N VAL A 164 0.30 -3.73 -6.90
CA VAL A 164 0.62 -3.03 -5.65
C VAL A 164 1.73 -3.76 -4.90
N ALA A 165 1.65 -5.09 -4.76
CA ALA A 165 2.68 -5.89 -4.12
C ALA A 165 4.05 -5.71 -4.82
N GLY A 166 4.08 -5.74 -6.15
CA GLY A 166 5.30 -5.51 -6.94
C GLY A 166 5.86 -4.08 -6.82
N ALA A 167 5.01 -3.08 -6.59
CA ALA A 167 5.44 -1.69 -6.45
C ALA A 167 6.11 -1.40 -5.09
N ILE A 168 5.68 -2.07 -4.02
CA ILE A 168 6.21 -1.86 -2.66
C ILE A 168 7.33 -2.84 -2.26
N GLY A 169 7.53 -3.92 -3.04
CA GLY A 169 8.58 -4.92 -2.81
C GLY A 169 9.92 -4.61 -3.47
N ARG A 170 10.11 -3.38 -3.97
CA ARG A 170 11.32 -2.93 -4.68
C ARG A 170 12.22 -2.12 -3.77
#